data_a3a440b2c6bbd57c057178a3728cdf9d
#
_entry.id   a3a440b2c6bbd57c057178a3728cdf9d
#
_cell.length_a   1.000
_cell.length_b   1.000
_cell.length_c   1.000
_cell.angle_alpha   90.00
_cell.angle_beta   90.00
_cell.angle_gamma   90.00
#
_symmetry.space_group_name_H-M   'P 1'
#
loop_
_entity.id
_entity.type
_entity.pdbx_description
1 polymer ?
#
loop_
_entity_poly.entity_id
_entity_poly.type
_entity_poly.pdbx_seq_one_letter_code
_entity_poly.pdbx_strand_id
1 'polypeptide(L)'
;MKTVQAEPLSRQAVQAFSSVVHARGGTVVFTNGVFDLLHPGHIRYLREARSLGDVLVVGVNSDRSVRAIKGPSRPVTPEQERAEILLALDSVDAVAIFDEDTPLALITLVQPDVLVKGADWGEENIVGREVVEARGGRVVRITFSPGHSTTELIRRAGR
;
A
#
# COMPACT_ATOMS: atom_id res chain seq x y z
N MET A 1 14.90 1.38 16.47
CA MET A 1 15.24 2.46 15.52
C MET A 1 14.79 2.01 14.13
N LYS A 2 13.93 2.78 13.48
CA LYS A 2 13.48 2.48 12.12
C LYS A 2 14.68 2.62 11.18
N THR A 3 15.01 1.56 10.44
CA THR A 3 15.97 1.69 9.35
C THR A 3 15.33 2.55 8.29
N VAL A 4 15.89 3.73 8.05
CA VAL A 4 15.37 4.64 7.03
C VAL A 4 15.63 4.02 5.66
N GLN A 5 14.57 3.52 5.02
CA GLN A 5 14.64 3.15 3.62
C GLN A 5 14.39 4.42 2.80
N ALA A 6 15.32 4.72 1.90
CA ALA A 6 15.25 5.91 1.06
C ALA A 6 14.57 5.64 -0.30
N GLU A 7 14.47 4.37 -0.69
CA GLU A 7 13.98 3.96 -2.01
C GLU A 7 13.04 2.77 -1.91
N PRO A 8 12.12 2.60 -2.89
CA PRO A 8 11.27 1.41 -2.93
C PRO A 8 12.11 0.15 -3.11
N LEU A 9 11.64 -0.94 -2.51
CA LEU A 9 12.30 -2.24 -2.58
C LEU A 9 11.97 -2.94 -3.90
N SER A 10 12.97 -3.65 -4.45
CA SER A 10 12.74 -4.62 -5.51
C SER A 10 11.85 -5.76 -4.99
N ARG A 11 11.33 -6.58 -5.90
CA ARG A 11 10.56 -7.78 -5.54
C ARG A 11 11.34 -8.72 -4.63
N GLN A 12 12.59 -8.98 -4.97
CA GLN A 12 13.47 -9.82 -4.16
C GLN A 12 13.72 -9.21 -2.78
N ALA A 13 13.95 -7.90 -2.72
CA ALA A 13 14.20 -7.20 -1.47
C ALA A 13 12.98 -7.13 -0.55
N VAL A 14 11.77 -6.94 -1.09
CA VAL A 14 10.55 -6.93 -0.29
C VAL A 14 10.21 -8.31 0.25
N GLN A 15 10.47 -9.36 -0.52
CA GLN A 15 10.31 -10.73 -0.07
C GLN A 15 11.28 -11.03 1.09
N ALA A 16 12.54 -10.65 0.95
CA ALA A 16 13.54 -10.80 2.00
C ALA A 16 13.18 -10.00 3.26
N PHE A 17 12.68 -8.77 3.10
CA PHE A 17 12.19 -7.93 4.19
C PHE A 17 11.12 -8.64 5.03
N SER A 18 10.08 -9.16 4.37
CA SER A 18 9.00 -9.88 5.03
C SER A 18 9.50 -11.15 5.72
N SER A 19 10.38 -11.91 5.06
CA SER A 19 10.97 -13.14 5.62
C SER A 19 11.74 -12.87 6.91
N VAL A 20 12.48 -11.77 6.98
CA VAL A 20 13.21 -11.37 8.19
C VAL A 20 12.24 -11.04 9.33
N VAL A 21 11.15 -10.33 9.02
CA VAL A 21 10.12 -10.01 10.03
C VAL A 21 9.47 -11.28 10.55
N HIS A 22 9.07 -12.20 9.66
CA HIS A 22 8.48 -13.49 10.05
C HIS A 22 9.43 -14.35 10.88
N ALA A 23 10.71 -14.40 10.52
CA ALA A 23 11.73 -15.16 11.27
C ALA A 23 11.89 -14.67 12.71
N ARG A 24 11.54 -13.43 13.00
CA ARG A 24 11.56 -12.84 14.34
C ARG A 24 10.20 -12.95 15.06
N GLY A 25 9.24 -13.64 14.47
CA GLY A 25 7.89 -13.75 15.02
C GLY A 25 7.03 -12.50 14.83
N GLY A 26 7.44 -11.60 13.95
CA GLY A 26 6.72 -10.35 13.68
C GLY A 26 5.56 -10.53 12.71
N THR A 27 4.64 -9.58 12.74
CA THR A 27 3.44 -9.52 11.91
C THR A 27 3.62 -8.50 10.79
N VAL A 28 3.45 -8.94 9.55
CA VAL A 28 3.53 -8.12 8.35
C VAL A 28 2.13 -7.69 7.93
N VAL A 29 1.92 -6.38 7.86
CA VAL A 29 0.70 -5.77 7.29
C VAL A 29 0.99 -5.29 5.88
N PHE A 30 0.06 -5.51 4.96
CA PHE A 30 0.18 -5.04 3.58
C PHE A 30 -1.06 -4.26 3.17
N THR A 31 -0.85 -3.18 2.46
CA THR A 31 -1.88 -2.47 1.71
C THR A 31 -1.31 -2.02 0.36
N ASN A 32 -2.18 -1.68 -0.57
CA ASN A 32 -1.75 -1.14 -1.86
C ASN A 32 -2.67 -0.01 -2.32
N GLY A 33 -2.16 0.79 -3.24
CA GLY A 33 -2.93 1.86 -3.85
C GLY A 33 -2.11 2.72 -4.79
N VAL A 34 -2.76 3.70 -5.35
CA VAL A 34 -2.14 4.69 -6.24
C VAL A 34 -1.33 5.72 -5.45
N PHE A 35 -1.90 6.24 -4.38
CA PHE A 35 -1.28 7.27 -3.52
C PHE A 35 -0.72 8.46 -4.32
N ASP A 36 -1.53 8.99 -5.22
CA ASP A 36 -1.09 10.05 -6.14
C ASP A 36 -0.78 11.35 -5.41
N LEU A 37 -1.79 11.94 -4.77
CA LEU A 37 -1.63 13.08 -3.88
C LEU A 37 -2.09 12.69 -2.49
N LEU A 38 -1.20 12.72 -1.52
CA LEU A 38 -1.53 12.37 -0.15
C LEU A 38 -2.36 13.47 0.52
N HIS A 39 -3.34 13.03 1.30
CA HIS A 39 -4.22 13.88 2.11
C HIS A 39 -4.39 13.24 3.50
N PRO A 40 -4.98 13.96 4.46
CA PRO A 40 -5.16 13.42 5.81
C PRO A 40 -5.85 12.06 5.89
N GLY A 41 -6.76 11.77 4.96
CA GLY A 41 -7.40 10.46 4.86
C GLY A 41 -6.41 9.31 4.65
N HIS A 42 -5.44 9.50 3.76
CA HIS A 42 -4.35 8.53 3.54
C HIS A 42 -3.48 8.36 4.79
N ILE A 43 -3.14 9.47 5.46
CA ILE A 43 -2.29 9.43 6.66
C ILE A 43 -2.96 8.63 7.78
N ARG A 44 -4.24 8.88 8.03
CA ARG A 44 -5.03 8.15 9.05
C ARG A 44 -5.18 6.68 8.71
N TYR A 45 -5.49 6.39 7.45
CA TYR A 45 -5.60 5.03 6.92
C TYR A 45 -4.30 4.24 7.14
N LEU A 46 -3.16 4.81 6.76
CA LEU A 46 -1.85 4.15 6.89
C LEU A 46 -1.44 3.96 8.35
N ARG A 47 -1.75 4.90 9.23
CA ARG A 47 -1.51 4.75 10.66
C ARG A 47 -2.35 3.62 11.27
N GLU A 48 -3.62 3.55 10.91
CA GLU A 48 -4.50 2.48 11.36
C GLU A 48 -4.03 1.12 10.84
N ALA A 49 -3.68 1.04 9.56
CA ALA A 49 -3.10 -0.17 8.98
C ALA A 49 -1.83 -0.61 9.73
N ARG A 50 -0.90 0.32 9.99
CA ARG A 50 0.34 0.02 10.72
C ARG A 50 0.08 -0.51 12.13
N SER A 51 -0.96 -0.05 12.80
CA SER A 51 -1.31 -0.48 14.15
C SER A 51 -1.74 -1.95 14.25
N LEU A 52 -2.01 -2.60 13.10
CA LEU A 52 -2.45 -3.99 13.04
C LEU A 52 -1.30 -5.01 13.07
N GLY A 53 -0.06 -4.55 13.03
CA GLY A 53 1.11 -5.43 13.05
C GLY A 53 2.40 -4.70 13.38
N ASP A 54 3.50 -5.37 13.15
CA ASP A 54 4.83 -4.85 13.49
C ASP A 54 5.45 -3.99 12.40
N VAL A 55 5.12 -4.28 11.14
CA VAL A 55 5.56 -3.52 9.98
C VAL A 55 4.43 -3.35 8.98
N LEU A 56 4.45 -2.23 8.23
CA LEU A 56 3.54 -1.97 7.13
C LEU A 56 4.34 -1.89 5.82
N VAL A 57 3.99 -2.77 4.89
CA VAL A 57 4.48 -2.77 3.51
C VAL A 57 3.39 -2.18 2.61
N VAL A 58 3.74 -1.20 1.80
CA VAL A 58 2.81 -0.55 0.87
C VAL A 58 3.20 -0.90 -0.58
N GLY A 59 2.28 -1.49 -1.30
CA GLY A 59 2.37 -1.68 -2.75
C GLY A 59 1.86 -0.43 -3.47
N VAL A 60 2.67 0.13 -4.37
CA VAL A 60 2.32 1.33 -5.13
C VAL A 60 2.16 0.98 -6.60
N ASN A 61 1.03 1.35 -7.19
CA ASN A 61 0.80 1.19 -8.61
C ASN A 61 1.83 1.99 -9.42
N SER A 62 2.43 1.35 -10.42
CA SER A 62 3.30 2.05 -11.38
C SER A 62 2.55 3.15 -12.13
N ASP A 63 3.28 4.09 -12.72
CA ASP A 63 2.67 5.13 -13.56
C ASP A 63 1.86 4.52 -14.71
N ARG A 64 2.37 3.46 -15.34
CA ARG A 64 1.67 2.76 -16.40
C ARG A 64 0.32 2.19 -15.91
N SER A 65 0.33 1.51 -14.77
CA SER A 65 -0.89 0.90 -14.23
C SER A 65 -1.90 1.95 -13.78
N VAL A 66 -1.44 3.09 -13.27
CA VAL A 66 -2.31 4.22 -12.91
C VAL A 66 -2.99 4.79 -14.16
N ARG A 67 -2.24 5.00 -15.24
CA ARG A 67 -2.83 5.48 -16.51
C ARG A 67 -3.89 4.51 -17.03
N ALA A 68 -3.66 3.22 -16.92
CA ALA A 68 -4.63 2.20 -17.34
C ALA A 68 -5.93 2.25 -16.51
N ILE A 69 -5.84 2.56 -15.23
CA ILE A 69 -7.00 2.61 -14.31
C ILE A 69 -7.70 3.97 -14.31
N LYS A 70 -6.93 5.05 -14.31
CA LYS A 70 -7.40 6.43 -14.05
C LYS A 70 -7.43 7.32 -15.30
N GLY A 71 -6.83 6.89 -16.40
CA GLY A 71 -6.71 7.66 -17.63
C GLY A 71 -5.37 8.39 -17.79
N PRO A 72 -5.13 9.00 -18.99
CA PRO A 72 -3.81 9.52 -19.38
C PRO A 72 -3.33 10.74 -18.60
N SER A 73 -4.22 11.45 -17.89
CA SER A 73 -3.85 12.61 -17.08
C SER A 73 -3.32 12.24 -15.68
N ARG A 74 -3.34 10.96 -15.33
CA ARG A 74 -2.90 10.44 -14.03
C ARG A 74 -1.75 9.44 -14.20
N PRO A 75 -0.80 9.32 -13.26
CA PRO A 75 -0.74 10.08 -12.00
C PRO A 75 -0.23 11.51 -12.21
N VAL A 76 -0.48 12.37 -11.24
CA VAL A 76 0.12 13.71 -11.15
C VAL A 76 1.56 13.60 -10.67
N THR A 77 1.80 12.73 -9.69
CA THR A 77 3.11 12.50 -9.08
C THR A 77 3.72 11.19 -9.61
N PRO A 78 4.96 11.22 -10.17
CA PRO A 78 5.63 10.02 -10.65
C PRO A 78 5.81 8.95 -9.56
N GLU A 79 5.84 7.70 -9.96
CA GLU A 79 5.88 6.55 -9.05
C GLU A 79 7.03 6.58 -8.04
N GLN A 80 8.23 7.02 -8.45
CA GLN A 80 9.38 7.11 -7.55
C GLN A 80 9.15 8.17 -6.46
N GLU A 81 8.58 9.32 -6.83
CA GLU A 81 8.26 10.38 -5.88
C GLU A 81 7.13 9.96 -4.93
N ARG A 82 6.11 9.25 -5.43
CA ARG A 82 5.05 8.70 -4.60
C ARG A 82 5.60 7.73 -3.55
N ALA A 83 6.52 6.86 -3.97
CA ALA A 83 7.20 5.93 -3.07
C ALA A 83 8.04 6.67 -2.03
N GLU A 84 8.81 7.68 -2.44
CA GLU A 84 9.63 8.50 -1.54
C GLU A 84 8.79 9.20 -0.46
N ILE A 85 7.67 9.81 -0.86
CA ILE A 85 6.76 10.48 0.07
C ILE A 85 6.19 9.48 1.08
N LEU A 86 5.76 8.31 0.63
CA LEU A 86 5.26 7.27 1.52
C LEU A 86 6.31 6.78 2.52
N LEU A 87 7.54 6.60 2.07
CA LEU A 87 8.66 6.17 2.93
C LEU A 87 9.03 7.20 3.99
N ALA A 88 8.70 8.47 3.78
CA ALA A 88 8.89 9.53 4.77
C ALA A 88 7.89 9.47 5.93
N LEU A 89 6.80 8.72 5.79
CA LEU A 89 5.80 8.56 6.84
C LEU A 89 6.24 7.55 7.89
N ASP A 90 6.05 7.90 9.16
CA ASP A 90 6.41 7.00 10.28
C ASP A 90 5.67 5.67 10.25
N SER A 91 4.46 5.65 9.68
CA SER A 91 3.63 4.46 9.60
C SER A 91 4.04 3.48 8.50
N VAL A 92 4.88 3.88 7.56
CA VAL A 92 5.29 3.04 6.42
C VAL A 92 6.71 2.53 6.64
N ASP A 93 6.89 1.21 6.61
CA ASP A 93 8.19 0.57 6.82
C ASP A 93 8.88 0.18 5.52
N ALA A 94 8.11 -0.19 4.49
CA ALA A 94 8.64 -0.54 3.18
C ALA A 94 7.63 -0.20 2.08
N VAL A 95 8.14 0.10 0.90
CA VAL A 95 7.34 0.34 -0.31
C VAL A 95 7.90 -0.52 -1.44
N ALA A 96 7.01 -1.12 -2.23
CA ALA A 96 7.36 -1.78 -3.48
C ALA A 96 6.40 -1.30 -4.59
N ILE A 97 6.96 -1.01 -5.77
CA ILE A 97 6.18 -0.61 -6.94
C ILE A 97 5.79 -1.86 -7.73
N PHE A 98 4.54 -1.97 -8.14
CA PHE A 98 4.07 -3.06 -8.98
C PHE A 98 3.40 -2.52 -10.26
N ASP A 99 3.65 -3.20 -11.37
CA ASP A 99 3.20 -2.79 -12.70
C ASP A 99 2.00 -3.60 -13.22
N GLU A 100 1.71 -4.72 -12.57
CA GLU A 100 0.60 -5.60 -12.94
C GLU A 100 -0.76 -4.96 -12.67
N ASP A 101 -1.80 -5.48 -13.32
CA ASP A 101 -3.18 -4.99 -13.16
C ASP A 101 -3.72 -5.17 -11.75
N THR A 102 -3.20 -6.16 -11.02
CA THR A 102 -3.56 -6.42 -9.62
C THR A 102 -2.31 -6.61 -8.77
N PRO A 103 -2.40 -6.42 -7.44
CA PRO A 103 -1.28 -6.62 -6.53
C PRO A 103 -1.02 -8.09 -6.17
N LEU A 104 -1.66 -9.06 -6.81
CA LEU A 104 -1.60 -10.47 -6.42
C LEU A 104 -0.18 -11.03 -6.38
N ALA A 105 0.62 -10.75 -7.42
CA ALA A 105 2.00 -11.23 -7.48
C ALA A 105 2.84 -10.67 -6.32
N LEU A 106 2.67 -9.39 -6.01
CA LEU A 106 3.37 -8.74 -4.90
C LEU A 106 2.91 -9.29 -3.54
N ILE A 107 1.61 -9.47 -3.35
CA ILE A 107 1.05 -10.07 -2.13
C ILE A 107 1.58 -11.49 -1.92
N THR A 108 1.69 -12.27 -2.99
CA THR A 108 2.23 -13.63 -2.96
C THR A 108 3.69 -13.65 -2.50
N LEU A 109 4.48 -12.67 -2.90
CA LEU A 109 5.88 -12.53 -2.47
C LEU A 109 6.01 -12.05 -1.02
N VAL A 110 5.21 -11.06 -0.64
CA VAL A 110 5.25 -10.46 0.71
C VAL A 110 4.70 -11.43 1.76
N GLN A 111 3.70 -12.23 1.40
CA GLN A 111 3.02 -13.15 2.31
C GLN A 111 2.55 -12.46 3.60
N PRO A 112 1.74 -11.41 3.51
CA PRO A 112 1.32 -10.67 4.69
C PRO A 112 0.43 -11.49 5.62
N ASP A 113 0.49 -11.17 6.90
CA ASP A 113 -0.39 -11.73 7.92
C ASP A 113 -1.71 -10.97 7.98
N VAL A 114 -1.67 -9.68 7.64
CA VAL A 114 -2.84 -8.80 7.57
C VAL A 114 -2.85 -8.08 6.23
N LEU A 115 -3.91 -8.27 5.46
CA LEU A 115 -4.15 -7.55 4.22
C LEU A 115 -5.19 -6.45 4.49
N VAL A 116 -4.81 -5.20 4.26
CA VAL A 116 -5.68 -4.04 4.53
C VAL A 116 -6.20 -3.46 3.24
N LYS A 117 -7.50 -3.19 3.20
CA LYS A 117 -8.19 -2.54 2.09
C LYS A 117 -9.12 -1.44 2.60
N GLY A 118 -9.43 -0.48 1.74
CA GLY A 118 -10.47 0.49 2.01
C GLY A 118 -11.84 -0.20 2.15
N ALA A 119 -12.69 0.30 3.03
CA ALA A 119 -14.00 -0.29 3.31
C ALA A 119 -15.02 -0.16 2.16
N ASP A 120 -14.71 0.62 1.14
CA ASP A 120 -15.46 0.73 -0.11
C ASP A 120 -15.34 -0.52 -1.00
N TRP A 121 -14.35 -1.38 -0.76
CA TRP A 121 -14.20 -2.66 -1.44
C TRP A 121 -15.06 -3.72 -0.77
N GLY A 122 -15.87 -4.43 -1.57
CA GLY A 122 -16.64 -5.59 -1.09
C GLY A 122 -15.71 -6.73 -0.69
N GLU A 123 -16.05 -7.47 0.36
CA GLU A 123 -15.23 -8.61 0.84
C GLU A 123 -14.94 -9.65 -0.24
N GLU A 124 -15.87 -9.86 -1.15
CA GLU A 124 -15.78 -10.89 -2.19
C GLU A 124 -14.78 -10.54 -3.29
N ASN A 125 -14.40 -9.26 -3.42
CA ASN A 125 -13.59 -8.76 -4.52
C ASN A 125 -12.17 -8.35 -4.09
N ILE A 126 -11.72 -8.76 -2.92
CA ILE A 126 -10.40 -8.39 -2.42
C ILE A 126 -9.36 -9.36 -2.99
N VAL A 127 -8.54 -8.84 -3.90
CA VAL A 127 -7.41 -9.58 -4.49
C VAL A 127 -6.40 -9.93 -3.40
N GLY A 128 -5.96 -11.19 -3.37
CA GLY A 128 -4.98 -11.67 -2.39
C GLY A 128 -5.58 -12.26 -1.11
N ARG A 129 -6.89 -12.15 -0.89
CA ARG A 129 -7.57 -12.69 0.28
C ARG A 129 -7.25 -14.18 0.50
N GLU A 130 -7.37 -14.99 -0.55
CA GLU A 130 -7.13 -16.43 -0.46
C GLU A 130 -5.69 -16.75 -0.06
N VAL A 131 -4.73 -16.00 -0.59
CA VAL A 131 -3.31 -16.16 -0.27
C VAL A 131 -3.06 -15.90 1.21
N VAL A 132 -3.64 -14.84 1.74
CA VAL A 132 -3.47 -14.42 3.14
C VAL A 132 -4.18 -15.38 4.09
N GLU A 133 -5.43 -15.73 3.81
CA GLU A 133 -6.23 -16.63 4.65
C GLU A 133 -5.67 -18.06 4.67
N ALA A 134 -5.14 -18.55 3.54
CA ALA A 134 -4.52 -19.88 3.46
C ALA A 134 -3.31 -20.03 4.41
N ARG A 135 -2.69 -18.93 4.81
CA ARG A 135 -1.58 -18.92 5.78
C ARG A 135 -2.01 -18.62 7.21
N GLY A 136 -3.32 -18.54 7.47
CA GLY A 136 -3.85 -18.17 8.77
C GLY A 136 -3.91 -16.66 9.03
N GLY A 137 -3.67 -15.85 8.00
CA GLY A 137 -3.82 -14.40 8.07
C GLY A 137 -5.26 -13.95 7.91
N ARG A 138 -5.44 -12.63 7.88
CA ARG A 138 -6.79 -12.02 7.81
C ARG A 138 -6.80 -10.78 6.93
N VAL A 139 -7.99 -10.46 6.44
CA VAL A 139 -8.28 -9.21 5.73
C VAL A 139 -8.98 -8.25 6.68
N VAL A 140 -8.53 -7.00 6.70
CA VAL A 140 -9.13 -5.92 7.48
C VAL A 140 -9.53 -4.80 6.53
N ARG A 141 -10.77 -4.33 6.64
CA ARG A 141 -11.26 -3.17 5.89
C ARG A 141 -11.26 -1.95 6.79
N ILE A 142 -10.64 -0.87 6.32
CA ILE A 142 -10.55 0.39 7.05
C ILE A 142 -11.35 1.45 6.31
N THR A 143 -12.20 2.18 7.04
CA THR A 143 -13.00 3.28 6.48
C THR A 143 -12.11 4.52 6.31
N PHE A 144 -12.13 5.10 5.11
CA PHE A 144 -11.48 6.39 4.87
C PHE A 144 -12.24 7.52 5.56
N SER A 145 -11.49 8.53 6.02
CA SER A 145 -12.08 9.75 6.59
C SER A 145 -12.92 10.48 5.54
N PRO A 146 -14.19 10.84 5.84
CA PRO A 146 -15.03 11.58 4.91
C PRO A 146 -14.41 12.93 4.49
N GLY A 147 -14.70 13.36 3.26
CA GLY A 147 -14.29 14.66 2.73
C GLY A 147 -12.85 14.73 2.23
N HIS A 148 -12.13 13.62 2.20
CA HIS A 148 -10.76 13.56 1.69
C HIS A 148 -10.65 12.60 0.51
N SER A 149 -10.23 13.12 -0.66
CA SER A 149 -9.89 12.32 -1.83
C SER A 149 -8.84 13.02 -2.69
N THR A 150 -8.04 12.26 -3.41
CA THR A 150 -7.07 12.80 -4.36
C THR A 150 -7.77 13.56 -5.49
N THR A 151 -8.90 13.04 -5.99
CA THR A 151 -9.70 13.70 -7.02
C THR A 151 -10.18 15.08 -6.57
N GLU A 152 -10.64 15.21 -5.33
CA GLU A 152 -11.06 16.49 -4.76
C GLU A 152 -9.88 17.48 -4.61
N LEU A 153 -8.70 16.98 -4.21
CA LEU A 153 -7.50 17.82 -4.14
C LEU A 153 -7.11 18.37 -5.51
N ILE A 154 -7.12 17.52 -6.54
CA ILE A 154 -6.82 17.96 -7.92
C ILE A 154 -7.83 19.01 -8.39
N ARG A 155 -9.11 18.78 -8.14
CA ARG A 155 -10.18 19.74 -8.47
C ARG A 155 -9.96 21.10 -7.79
N ARG A 156 -9.62 21.09 -6.51
CA ARG A 156 -9.35 22.32 -5.72
C ARG A 156 -8.11 23.06 -6.19
N ALA A 157 -7.07 22.32 -6.57
CA ALA A 157 -5.82 22.91 -7.08
C ALA A 157 -5.97 23.54 -8.49
N GLY A 158 -6.94 23.10 -9.26
CA GLY A 158 -7.24 23.61 -10.59
C GLY A 158 -8.10 24.87 -10.65
N ARG A 159 -8.37 25.51 -9.52
CA ARG A 159 -9.15 26.76 -9.43
C ARG A 159 -8.32 27.99 -9.79
#